data_b1ae8ca2cfd6e8f08d079b6f70976acf
#
_entry.id   b1ae8ca2cfd6e8f08d079b6f70976acf
#
_cell.length_a   1.000
_cell.length_b   1.000
_cell.length_c   1.000
_cell.angle_alpha   90.00
_cell.angle_beta   90.00
_cell.angle_gamma   90.00
#
_symmetry.space_group_name_H-M   'P 1'
#
loop_
_entity.id
_entity.type
_entity.pdbx_description
1 polymer ?
#
loop_
_entity_poly.entity_id
_entity_poly.type
_entity_poly.pdbx_seq_one_letter_code
_entity_poly.pdbx_strand_id
1 'polypeptide(L)'
;MKYISSFLTALLFVGATAFGQNLSIDKANSSIVWEGGNITGKLHNGAIALSSGRLEVKDGRIAGGTFVIDMTSMTNADLPQGLGDQLMGHLMSADFFDVEKFPAAMLEIKSATAFKGGKATVSAVATIKGTANPIEFEVVQKGKTYEAELVIDRAQYDVRYGSGSFFDNLGDNAILDEFTLNVVISTL
;
A
#
# COMPACT_ATOMS: atom_id res chain seq x y z
N MET A 1 -27.45 -71.51 -10.85
CA MET A 1 -26.31 -70.74 -10.34
C MET A 1 -26.33 -69.38 -11.03
N LYS A 2 -26.69 -68.33 -10.30
CA LYS A 2 -26.75 -66.94 -10.85
C LYS A 2 -25.52 -66.19 -10.33
N TYR A 3 -24.63 -65.75 -11.23
CA TYR A 3 -23.48 -64.94 -10.89
C TYR A 3 -23.91 -63.45 -10.89
N ILE A 4 -23.85 -62.83 -9.69
CA ILE A 4 -24.05 -61.37 -9.54
C ILE A 4 -22.68 -60.74 -9.68
N SER A 5 -22.47 -60.03 -10.79
CA SER A 5 -21.26 -59.28 -11.03
C SER A 5 -21.41 -57.87 -10.42
N SER A 6 -20.72 -57.62 -9.31
CA SER A 6 -20.67 -56.29 -8.69
C SER A 6 -19.67 -55.41 -9.42
N PHE A 7 -20.15 -54.41 -10.15
CA PHE A 7 -19.32 -53.34 -10.70
C PHE A 7 -18.98 -52.34 -9.57
N LEU A 8 -17.72 -52.31 -9.15
CA LEU A 8 -17.18 -51.34 -8.23
C LEU A 8 -16.77 -50.09 -9.04
N THR A 9 -17.59 -49.05 -9.02
CA THR A 9 -17.26 -47.78 -9.68
C THR A 9 -16.33 -46.98 -8.78
N ALA A 10 -15.03 -46.97 -9.12
CA ALA A 10 -14.06 -46.11 -8.44
C ALA A 10 -14.27 -44.67 -8.84
N LEU A 11 -14.73 -43.85 -7.90
CA LEU A 11 -14.86 -42.38 -8.06
C LEU A 11 -13.47 -41.76 -7.91
N LEU A 12 -12.83 -41.41 -9.01
CA LEU A 12 -11.59 -40.65 -9.03
C LEU A 12 -11.89 -39.19 -8.60
N PHE A 13 -11.56 -38.85 -7.37
CA PHE A 13 -11.49 -37.46 -6.93
C PHE A 13 -10.25 -36.82 -7.59
N VAL A 14 -10.44 -36.10 -8.69
CA VAL A 14 -9.42 -35.20 -9.21
C VAL A 14 -9.40 -33.98 -8.29
N GLY A 15 -8.46 -33.97 -7.35
CA GLY A 15 -8.20 -32.81 -6.51
C GLY A 15 -7.70 -31.67 -7.42
N ALA A 16 -8.51 -30.64 -7.62
CA ALA A 16 -8.07 -29.41 -8.27
C ALA A 16 -6.99 -28.78 -7.38
N THR A 17 -5.74 -28.83 -7.80
CA THR A 17 -4.67 -28.04 -7.17
C THR A 17 -4.92 -26.58 -7.53
N ALA A 18 -5.40 -25.80 -6.57
CA ALA A 18 -5.56 -24.36 -6.72
C ALA A 18 -4.18 -23.72 -6.81
N PHE A 19 -3.75 -23.37 -8.02
CA PHE A 19 -2.56 -22.57 -8.26
C PHE A 19 -2.85 -21.12 -7.92
N GLY A 20 -2.00 -20.49 -7.12
CA GLY A 20 -2.03 -19.04 -6.92
C GLY A 20 -1.80 -18.33 -8.27
N GLN A 21 -2.57 -17.28 -8.53
CA GLN A 21 -2.38 -16.40 -9.67
C GLN A 21 -1.54 -15.19 -9.26
N ASN A 22 -0.50 -14.91 -10.05
CA ASN A 22 0.22 -13.64 -9.98
C ASN A 22 -0.45 -12.65 -10.94
N LEU A 23 -1.08 -11.63 -10.40
CA LEU A 23 -1.71 -10.56 -11.17
C LEU A 23 -0.69 -9.45 -11.40
N SER A 24 -0.48 -9.12 -12.67
CA SER A 24 0.31 -7.94 -13.05
C SER A 24 -0.51 -6.68 -12.83
N ILE A 25 0.14 -5.62 -12.38
CA ILE A 25 -0.52 -4.35 -12.10
C ILE A 25 -0.58 -3.50 -13.38
N ASP A 26 -1.76 -2.98 -13.66
CA ASP A 26 -1.99 -1.94 -14.65
C ASP A 26 -1.65 -0.58 -14.04
N LYS A 27 -0.41 -0.15 -14.22
CA LYS A 27 0.08 1.12 -13.65
C LYS A 27 -0.65 2.35 -14.22
N ALA A 28 -1.14 2.28 -15.45
CA ALA A 28 -1.83 3.41 -16.09
C ALA A 28 -3.21 3.67 -15.45
N ASN A 29 -3.85 2.62 -14.93
CA ASN A 29 -5.12 2.70 -14.24
C ASN A 29 -5.00 2.52 -12.71
N SER A 30 -3.77 2.66 -12.18
CA SER A 30 -3.49 2.64 -10.75
C SER A 30 -3.05 4.03 -10.29
N SER A 31 -3.38 4.40 -9.05
CA SER A 31 -3.00 5.71 -8.48
C SER A 31 -2.71 5.59 -6.99
N ILE A 32 -1.80 6.42 -6.53
CA ILE A 32 -1.53 6.64 -5.11
C ILE A 32 -1.54 8.14 -4.87
N VAL A 33 -2.47 8.61 -4.04
CA VAL A 33 -2.58 10.00 -3.62
C VAL A 33 -2.20 10.08 -2.16
N TRP A 34 -1.24 10.95 -1.82
CA TRP A 34 -0.86 11.21 -0.45
C TRP A 34 -1.56 12.47 0.08
N GLU A 35 -1.85 12.49 1.37
CA GLU A 35 -2.32 13.66 2.11
C GLU A 35 -1.60 13.72 3.45
N GLY A 36 -1.10 14.91 3.80
CA GLY A 36 -0.44 15.18 5.07
C GLY A 36 -0.52 16.66 5.42
N GLY A 37 -0.21 17.01 6.67
CA GLY A 37 -0.36 18.40 7.09
C GLY A 37 0.17 18.68 8.48
N ASN A 38 -0.23 19.83 9.03
CA ASN A 38 0.15 20.26 10.36
C ASN A 38 -1.03 20.24 11.35
N ILE A 39 -0.74 20.43 12.62
CA ILE A 39 -1.73 20.39 13.71
C ILE A 39 -2.78 21.51 13.62
N THR A 40 -2.54 22.57 12.84
CA THR A 40 -3.52 23.65 12.63
C THR A 40 -4.58 23.29 11.58
N GLY A 41 -4.52 22.08 11.01
CA GLY A 41 -5.46 21.58 10.01
C GLY A 41 -5.14 22.01 8.58
N LYS A 42 -3.97 22.58 8.31
CA LYS A 42 -3.52 22.86 6.95
C LYS A 42 -3.02 21.57 6.33
N LEU A 43 -3.79 21.03 5.40
CA LEU A 43 -3.48 19.80 4.68
C LEU A 43 -2.93 20.12 3.28
N HIS A 44 -2.03 19.28 2.82
CA HIS A 44 -1.50 19.27 1.46
C HIS A 44 -1.64 17.88 0.89
N ASN A 45 -1.78 17.78 -0.43
CA ASN A 45 -1.91 16.52 -1.12
C ASN A 45 -1.17 16.51 -2.45
N GLY A 46 -1.02 15.31 -2.99
CA GLY A 46 -0.40 15.12 -4.29
C GLY A 46 -0.36 13.66 -4.68
N ALA A 47 0.33 13.36 -5.75
CA ALA A 47 0.47 12.00 -6.26
C ALA A 47 1.88 11.47 -6.05
N ILE A 48 1.99 10.14 -6.02
CA ILE A 48 3.25 9.41 -6.06
C ILE A 48 3.07 8.18 -6.94
N ALA A 49 4.05 7.87 -7.79
CA ALA A 49 3.93 6.80 -8.78
C ALA A 49 4.31 5.43 -8.21
N LEU A 50 3.59 4.42 -8.69
CA LEU A 50 3.98 3.03 -8.53
C LEU A 50 5.08 2.68 -9.53
N SER A 51 6.28 2.34 -9.05
CA SER A 51 7.38 1.87 -9.89
C SER A 51 7.11 0.47 -10.45
N SER A 52 6.74 -0.45 -9.56
CA SER A 52 6.34 -1.82 -9.92
C SER A 52 5.38 -2.41 -8.90
N GLY A 53 4.63 -3.43 -9.31
CA GLY A 53 3.73 -4.11 -8.40
C GLY A 53 3.35 -5.50 -8.91
N ARG A 54 3.11 -6.39 -7.95
CA ARG A 54 2.56 -7.73 -8.17
C ARG A 54 1.61 -8.06 -7.02
N LEU A 55 0.44 -8.57 -7.37
CA LEU A 55 -0.54 -9.07 -6.42
C LEU A 55 -0.69 -10.59 -6.60
N GLU A 56 -0.57 -11.34 -5.52
CA GLU A 56 -0.77 -12.79 -5.52
C GLU A 56 -2.16 -13.11 -4.98
N VAL A 57 -2.95 -13.81 -5.78
CA VAL A 57 -4.31 -14.24 -5.40
C VAL A 57 -4.40 -15.75 -5.45
N LYS A 58 -4.91 -16.36 -4.38
CA LYS A 58 -5.14 -17.80 -4.29
C LYS A 58 -6.52 -18.05 -3.67
N ASP A 59 -7.31 -18.91 -4.28
CA ASP A 59 -8.66 -19.28 -3.80
C ASP A 59 -9.56 -18.06 -3.56
N GLY A 60 -9.46 -17.04 -4.42
CA GLY A 60 -10.22 -15.79 -4.31
C GLY A 60 -9.79 -14.89 -3.15
N ARG A 61 -8.60 -15.09 -2.56
CA ARG A 61 -8.03 -14.27 -1.49
C ARG A 61 -6.70 -13.67 -1.93
N ILE A 62 -6.37 -12.52 -1.41
CA ILE A 62 -5.01 -12.00 -1.50
C ILE A 62 -4.12 -12.91 -0.65
N ALA A 63 -3.15 -13.56 -1.29
CA ALA A 63 -2.20 -14.47 -0.64
C ALA A 63 -0.85 -13.81 -0.38
N GLY A 64 -0.54 -12.73 -1.10
CA GLY A 64 0.70 -11.97 -1.00
C GLY A 64 0.74 -10.86 -2.03
N GLY A 65 1.87 -10.17 -2.10
CA GLY A 65 2.11 -9.14 -3.09
C GLY A 65 3.28 -8.25 -2.70
N THR A 66 3.84 -7.58 -3.70
CA THR A 66 4.92 -6.60 -3.48
C THR A 66 4.66 -5.40 -4.37
N PHE A 67 4.79 -4.21 -3.80
CA PHE A 67 4.61 -2.93 -4.48
C PHE A 67 5.81 -2.05 -4.18
N VAL A 68 6.39 -1.45 -5.21
CA VAL A 68 7.52 -0.52 -5.10
C VAL A 68 7.06 0.84 -5.56
N ILE A 69 7.18 1.81 -4.68
CA ILE A 69 6.77 3.20 -4.86
C ILE A 69 8.01 4.03 -5.23
N ASP A 70 7.93 4.82 -6.28
CA ASP A 70 8.98 5.74 -6.70
C ASP A 70 8.90 7.04 -5.89
N MET A 71 9.71 7.19 -4.86
CA MET A 71 9.73 8.37 -4.00
C MET A 71 10.18 9.63 -4.75
N THR A 72 10.89 9.49 -5.87
CA THR A 72 11.34 10.62 -6.71
C THR A 72 10.21 11.22 -7.54
N SER A 73 9.11 10.49 -7.70
CA SER A 73 7.94 10.89 -8.49
C SER A 73 6.93 11.74 -7.71
N MET A 74 7.18 12.02 -6.45
CA MET A 74 6.25 12.74 -5.57
C MET A 74 5.96 14.13 -6.14
N THR A 75 4.66 14.49 -6.20
CA THR A 75 4.18 15.79 -6.67
C THR A 75 3.26 16.42 -5.65
N ASN A 76 3.04 17.72 -5.76
CA ASN A 76 2.02 18.46 -5.02
C ASN A 76 0.91 18.89 -5.98
N ALA A 77 -0.36 18.86 -5.54
CA ALA A 77 -1.51 19.14 -6.39
C ALA A 77 -2.32 20.37 -5.93
N ASP A 78 -2.14 20.85 -4.71
CA ASP A 78 -3.00 21.88 -4.09
C ASP A 78 -2.33 23.26 -3.98
N LEU A 79 -1.01 23.35 -4.09
CA LEU A 79 -0.28 24.62 -3.99
C LEU A 79 0.06 25.21 -5.38
N PRO A 80 0.18 26.54 -5.48
CA PRO A 80 0.82 27.18 -6.64
C PRO A 80 2.24 26.62 -6.85
N GLN A 81 2.68 26.51 -8.10
CA GLN A 81 3.91 25.83 -8.51
C GLN A 81 5.12 26.17 -7.62
N GLY A 82 5.45 27.44 -7.41
CA GLY A 82 6.63 27.82 -6.62
C GLY A 82 6.57 27.39 -5.15
N LEU A 83 5.39 27.36 -4.54
CA LEU A 83 5.20 26.85 -3.17
C LEU A 83 5.17 25.32 -3.15
N GLY A 84 4.56 24.71 -4.16
CA GLY A 84 4.57 23.25 -4.34
C GLY A 84 5.99 22.73 -4.51
N ASP A 85 6.83 23.39 -5.34
CA ASP A 85 8.23 23.01 -5.54
C ASP A 85 9.04 23.09 -4.23
N GLN A 86 8.79 24.13 -3.40
CA GLN A 86 9.43 24.27 -2.09
C GLN A 86 9.01 23.12 -1.15
N LEU A 87 7.71 22.81 -1.10
CA LEU A 87 7.21 21.70 -0.28
C LEU A 87 7.82 20.37 -0.74
N MET A 88 7.83 20.10 -2.06
CA MET A 88 8.43 18.86 -2.59
C MET A 88 9.93 18.79 -2.29
N GLY A 89 10.66 19.90 -2.48
CA GLY A 89 12.08 19.96 -2.13
C GLY A 89 12.34 19.64 -0.66
N HIS A 90 11.48 20.12 0.23
CA HIS A 90 11.58 19.81 1.65
C HIS A 90 11.23 18.35 1.97
N LEU A 91 10.11 17.83 1.46
CA LEU A 91 9.70 16.45 1.70
C LEU A 91 10.72 15.43 1.15
N MET A 92 11.38 15.75 0.04
CA MET A 92 12.40 14.88 -0.55
C MET A 92 13.78 14.99 0.12
N SER A 93 14.02 16.06 0.91
CA SER A 93 15.31 16.31 1.55
C SER A 93 15.68 15.29 2.62
N ALA A 94 16.95 15.32 3.06
CA ALA A 94 17.47 14.48 4.14
C ALA A 94 16.75 14.70 5.47
N ASP A 95 16.18 15.88 5.69
CA ASP A 95 15.43 16.23 6.89
C ASP A 95 14.09 15.48 6.98
N PHE A 96 13.56 15.00 5.83
CA PHE A 96 12.27 14.32 5.78
C PHE A 96 12.41 12.89 5.27
N PHE A 97 12.10 12.61 4.00
CA PHE A 97 12.17 11.25 3.44
C PHE A 97 13.55 10.82 2.94
N ASP A 98 14.50 11.75 2.79
CA ASP A 98 15.87 11.48 2.30
C ASP A 98 15.86 10.69 0.98
N VAL A 99 15.12 11.22 -0.02
CA VAL A 99 14.83 10.52 -1.28
C VAL A 99 16.10 10.24 -2.09
N GLU A 100 17.15 11.06 -1.95
CA GLU A 100 18.44 10.79 -2.58
C GLU A 100 19.03 9.45 -2.11
N LYS A 101 18.91 9.14 -0.82
CA LYS A 101 19.41 7.89 -0.22
C LYS A 101 18.38 6.77 -0.29
N PHE A 102 17.08 7.10 -0.21
CA PHE A 102 15.98 6.16 -0.20
C PHE A 102 14.99 6.46 -1.33
N PRO A 103 15.36 6.24 -2.61
CA PRO A 103 14.55 6.61 -3.76
C PRO A 103 13.28 5.76 -3.93
N ALA A 104 13.13 4.70 -3.14
CA ALA A 104 11.98 3.81 -3.18
C ALA A 104 11.45 3.50 -1.78
N ALA A 105 10.12 3.45 -1.67
CA ALA A 105 9.43 2.79 -0.55
C ALA A 105 8.83 1.47 -1.04
N MET A 106 8.56 0.55 -0.13
CA MET A 106 8.05 -0.79 -0.47
C MET A 106 6.93 -1.20 0.46
N LEU A 107 5.93 -1.88 -0.11
CA LEU A 107 4.88 -2.59 0.63
C LEU A 107 4.94 -4.07 0.26
N GLU A 108 5.09 -4.93 1.27
CA GLU A 108 5.05 -6.37 1.11
C GLU A 108 3.83 -6.94 1.85
N ILE A 109 2.84 -7.43 1.11
CA ILE A 109 1.67 -8.09 1.68
C ILE A 109 2.08 -9.48 2.19
N LYS A 110 1.78 -9.76 3.44
CA LYS A 110 2.07 -11.04 4.10
C LYS A 110 0.86 -11.97 4.09
N SER A 111 -0.33 -11.42 4.29
CA SER A 111 -1.58 -12.17 4.29
C SER A 111 -2.79 -11.25 4.16
N ALA A 112 -3.95 -11.83 3.87
CA ALA A 112 -5.23 -11.15 3.97
C ALA A 112 -6.32 -12.11 4.45
N THR A 113 -7.36 -11.57 5.07
CA THR A 113 -8.58 -12.31 5.38
C THR A 113 -9.33 -12.66 4.09
N ALA A 114 -10.30 -13.57 4.18
CA ALA A 114 -11.22 -13.78 3.07
C ALA A 114 -12.06 -12.52 2.83
N PHE A 115 -12.35 -12.24 1.56
CA PHE A 115 -13.28 -11.16 1.21
C PHE A 115 -14.70 -11.46 1.75
N LYS A 116 -15.28 -10.47 2.43
CA LYS A 116 -16.68 -10.47 2.89
C LYS A 116 -17.31 -9.15 2.44
N GLY A 117 -18.33 -9.24 1.60
CA GLY A 117 -18.95 -8.03 1.02
C GLY A 117 -17.98 -7.17 0.20
N GLY A 118 -16.98 -7.78 -0.44
CA GLY A 118 -15.94 -7.08 -1.20
C GLY A 118 -14.79 -6.50 -0.37
N LYS A 119 -14.77 -6.70 0.95
CA LYS A 119 -13.77 -6.17 1.89
C LYS A 119 -12.92 -7.27 2.48
N ALA A 120 -11.63 -7.00 2.66
CA ALA A 120 -10.69 -7.87 3.36
C ALA A 120 -9.69 -7.01 4.17
N THR A 121 -9.24 -7.53 5.31
CA THR A 121 -8.14 -6.95 6.07
C THR A 121 -6.83 -7.53 5.57
N VAL A 122 -5.88 -6.67 5.26
CA VAL A 122 -4.54 -7.01 4.78
C VAL A 122 -3.52 -6.74 5.87
N SER A 123 -2.68 -7.72 6.16
CA SER A 123 -1.48 -7.55 6.98
C SER A 123 -0.26 -7.48 6.08
N ALA A 124 0.54 -6.43 6.22
CA ALA A 124 1.68 -6.14 5.36
C ALA A 124 2.86 -5.59 6.15
N VAL A 125 4.00 -5.47 5.49
CA VAL A 125 5.17 -4.73 5.97
C VAL A 125 5.42 -3.57 5.02
N ALA A 126 5.41 -2.34 5.53
CA ALA A 126 5.83 -1.16 4.81
C ALA A 126 7.29 -0.83 5.14
N THR A 127 8.09 -0.54 4.12
CA THR A 127 9.48 -0.07 4.27
C THR A 127 9.55 1.35 3.72
N ILE A 128 9.82 2.31 4.60
CA ILE A 128 9.95 3.74 4.28
C ILE A 128 11.26 4.23 4.89
N LYS A 129 12.05 5.03 4.15
CA LYS A 129 13.33 5.57 4.62
C LYS A 129 14.24 4.48 5.21
N GLY A 130 14.22 3.27 4.62
CA GLY A 130 15.01 2.11 5.05
C GLY A 130 14.52 1.39 6.30
N THR A 131 13.46 1.86 6.95
CA THR A 131 12.87 1.25 8.15
C THR A 131 11.64 0.44 7.77
N ALA A 132 11.55 -0.81 8.25
CA ALA A 132 10.44 -1.73 7.96
C ALA A 132 9.54 -1.90 9.18
N ASN A 133 8.23 -1.64 9.02
CA ASN A 133 7.25 -1.82 10.10
C ASN A 133 6.02 -2.57 9.60
N PRO A 134 5.38 -3.38 10.46
CA PRO A 134 4.10 -4.01 10.15
C PRO A 134 3.01 -2.95 10.08
N ILE A 135 2.10 -3.12 9.10
CA ILE A 135 0.88 -2.32 8.98
C ILE A 135 -0.30 -3.22 8.68
N GLU A 136 -1.49 -2.76 9.04
CA GLU A 136 -2.75 -3.42 8.73
C GLU A 136 -3.73 -2.41 8.16
N PHE A 137 -4.46 -2.78 7.10
CA PHE A 137 -5.44 -1.91 6.46
C PHE A 137 -6.56 -2.73 5.80
N GLU A 138 -7.70 -2.09 5.58
CA GLU A 138 -8.82 -2.66 4.83
C GLU A 138 -8.60 -2.43 3.33
N VAL A 139 -8.85 -3.45 2.52
CA VAL A 139 -8.92 -3.35 1.07
C VAL A 139 -10.33 -3.66 0.59
N VAL A 140 -10.81 -2.87 -0.38
CA VAL A 140 -12.09 -3.07 -1.06
C VAL A 140 -11.83 -3.53 -2.49
N GLN A 141 -12.32 -4.71 -2.85
CA GLN A 141 -12.22 -5.23 -4.21
C GLN A 141 -13.45 -4.83 -5.04
N LYS A 142 -13.22 -4.21 -6.20
CA LYS A 142 -14.23 -3.83 -7.20
C LYS A 142 -13.82 -4.40 -8.56
N GLY A 143 -14.21 -5.63 -8.85
CA GLY A 143 -13.79 -6.33 -10.07
C GLY A 143 -12.27 -6.56 -10.10
N LYS A 144 -11.57 -5.95 -11.06
CA LYS A 144 -10.11 -5.99 -11.20
C LYS A 144 -9.40 -4.88 -10.41
N THR A 145 -10.12 -4.05 -9.68
CA THR A 145 -9.57 -2.92 -8.92
C THR A 145 -9.62 -3.20 -7.43
N TYR A 146 -8.56 -2.82 -6.74
CA TYR A 146 -8.41 -2.90 -5.28
C TYR A 146 -8.17 -1.49 -4.74
N GLU A 147 -9.02 -1.04 -3.83
CA GLU A 147 -8.93 0.29 -3.20
C GLU A 147 -8.60 0.13 -1.73
N ALA A 148 -7.72 0.99 -1.22
CA ALA A 148 -7.36 1.03 0.18
C ALA A 148 -7.02 2.45 0.63
N GLU A 149 -7.31 2.75 1.88
CA GLU A 149 -6.78 3.91 2.59
C GLU A 149 -5.78 3.41 3.64
N LEU A 150 -4.54 3.90 3.56
CA LEU A 150 -3.49 3.56 4.52
C LEU A 150 -3.17 4.81 5.33
N VAL A 151 -3.30 4.72 6.64
CA VAL A 151 -2.80 5.74 7.57
C VAL A 151 -1.43 5.30 8.06
N ILE A 152 -0.43 6.12 7.84
CA ILE A 152 0.98 5.83 8.16
C ILE A 152 1.47 6.83 9.18
N ASP A 153 1.94 6.34 10.31
CA ASP A 153 2.69 7.12 11.30
C ASP A 153 4.16 7.21 10.87
N ARG A 154 4.57 8.38 10.35
CA ARG A 154 5.93 8.64 9.86
C ARG A 154 7.00 8.58 10.95
N ALA A 155 6.62 8.80 12.21
CA ALA A 155 7.54 8.73 13.34
C ALA A 155 8.12 7.32 13.51
N GLN A 156 7.36 6.28 13.15
CA GLN A 156 7.82 4.89 13.16
C GLN A 156 8.90 4.60 12.10
N TYR A 157 9.07 5.48 11.12
CA TYR A 157 10.04 5.35 10.01
C TYR A 157 11.20 6.35 10.11
N ASP A 158 11.44 6.91 11.28
CA ASP A 158 12.52 7.89 11.54
C ASP A 158 12.41 9.18 10.69
N VAL A 159 11.18 9.57 10.33
CA VAL A 159 10.88 10.85 9.70
C VAL A 159 10.50 11.84 10.80
N ARG A 160 11.49 12.57 11.32
CA ARG A 160 11.39 13.29 12.60
C ARG A 160 11.00 14.75 12.46
N TYR A 161 11.29 15.40 11.34
CA TYR A 161 11.15 16.85 11.18
C TYR A 161 9.76 17.36 11.59
N GLY A 162 9.73 18.32 12.52
CA GLY A 162 8.50 18.93 13.01
C GLY A 162 7.54 17.97 13.72
N SER A 163 7.99 16.80 14.15
CA SER A 163 7.16 15.80 14.84
C SER A 163 7.11 16.05 16.33
N GLY A 164 5.89 16.11 16.88
CA GLY A 164 5.65 16.21 18.32
C GLY A 164 6.10 14.95 19.10
N SER A 165 6.32 13.82 18.41
CA SER A 165 6.87 12.61 19.03
C SER A 165 8.38 12.70 19.33
N PHE A 166 9.09 13.64 18.71
CA PHE A 166 10.53 13.82 18.87
C PHE A 166 10.93 15.19 19.45
N PHE A 167 10.10 16.22 19.30
CA PHE A 167 10.44 17.58 19.68
C PHE A 167 9.33 18.24 20.47
N ASP A 168 9.70 18.88 21.57
CA ASP A 168 8.81 19.73 22.37
C ASP A 168 8.74 21.17 21.82
N ASN A 169 7.71 21.92 22.23
CA ASN A 169 7.56 23.34 21.97
C ASN A 169 7.46 23.75 20.49
N LEU A 170 6.99 22.87 19.61
CA LEU A 170 6.79 23.16 18.19
C LEU A 170 5.66 24.18 17.96
N GLY A 171 4.68 24.26 18.87
CA GLY A 171 3.49 25.10 18.71
C GLY A 171 2.80 24.80 17.37
N ASP A 172 2.31 25.82 16.71
CA ASP A 172 1.57 25.71 15.43
C ASP A 172 2.44 25.18 14.25
N ASN A 173 3.76 25.04 14.45
CA ASN A 173 4.66 24.47 13.44
C ASN A 173 4.77 22.95 13.49
N ALA A 174 4.10 22.30 14.46
CA ALA A 174 4.10 20.85 14.52
C ALA A 174 3.40 20.24 13.29
N ILE A 175 4.08 19.30 12.65
CA ILE A 175 3.58 18.54 11.52
C ILE A 175 2.97 17.24 12.08
N LEU A 176 1.80 16.86 11.59
CA LEU A 176 1.16 15.62 11.98
C LEU A 176 2.10 14.43 11.71
N ASP A 177 2.14 13.48 12.63
CA ASP A 177 2.90 12.26 12.44
C ASP A 177 2.19 11.30 11.50
N GLU A 178 0.87 11.35 11.47
CA GLU A 178 0.07 10.57 10.53
C GLU A 178 -0.09 11.28 9.19
N PHE A 179 0.07 10.51 8.11
CA PHE A 179 -0.33 10.88 6.76
C PHE A 179 -1.13 9.75 6.13
N THR A 180 -1.96 10.10 5.16
CA THR A 180 -2.86 9.15 4.49
C THR A 180 -2.40 8.89 3.07
N LEU A 181 -2.51 7.62 2.64
CA LEU A 181 -2.37 7.21 1.26
C LEU A 181 -3.70 6.65 0.77
N ASN A 182 -4.31 7.31 -0.20
CA ASN A 182 -5.46 6.79 -0.95
C ASN A 182 -4.93 6.03 -2.17
N VAL A 183 -5.13 4.73 -2.17
CA VAL A 183 -4.52 3.80 -3.13
C VAL A 183 -5.60 3.14 -3.97
N VAL A 184 -5.42 3.17 -5.27
CA VAL A 184 -6.20 2.42 -6.25
C VAL A 184 -5.24 1.57 -7.08
N ILE A 185 -5.37 0.26 -7.00
CA ILE A 185 -4.57 -0.70 -7.76
C ILE A 185 -5.48 -1.44 -8.73
N SER A 186 -5.22 -1.31 -10.02
CA SER A 186 -5.87 -2.07 -11.09
C SER A 186 -4.98 -3.20 -11.57
N THR A 187 -5.56 -4.35 -11.90
CA THR A 187 -4.85 -5.51 -12.45
C THR A 187 -5.19 -5.72 -13.93
N LEU A 188 -4.24 -6.25 -14.70
CA LEU A 188 -4.38 -6.56 -16.13
C LEU A 188 -5.34 -7.73 -16.40
#